data_338d76e56332e08ca9f3bd5a8a272282
#
_entry.id   338d76e56332e08ca9f3bd5a8a272282
#
_cell.length_a   1.000
_cell.length_b   1.000
_cell.length_c   1.000
_cell.angle_alpha   90.00
_cell.angle_beta   90.00
_cell.angle_gamma   90.00
#
_symmetry.space_group_name_H-M   'P 1'
#
loop_
_entity.id
_entity.type
_entity.pdbx_description
1 polymer ?
#
loop_
_entity_poly.entity_id
_entity_poly.type
_entity_poly.pdbx_seq_one_letter_code
_entity_poly.pdbx_strand_id
1 'polypeptide(L)'
;EIMLFNPTLKLVGEKERDEIIYRHILDSASAYPLFSSITKTSSTIADLGTGAGLPGVVLAILFPDRNFVLIDRMTRRIGFLRAVKAKLNLVNVEIVSKDISEVKDHFDYVTSRAFRPLSAVAEDMMKLAPEAILYKGTKKAIEEEIDELKDMGYSFSSSIYPVFSFGEKGERNIVVINSWRKA
;
A
#
# COMPACT_ATOMS: atom_id res chain seq x y z
N GLU A 1 -7.41 -17.88 1.99
CA GLU A 1 -7.20 -17.69 0.54
C GLU A 1 -5.72 -17.56 0.20
N ILE A 2 -4.93 -16.69 0.86
CA ILE A 2 -3.48 -16.57 0.54
C ILE A 2 -2.80 -17.93 0.54
N MET A 3 -2.94 -18.73 1.59
CA MET A 3 -2.36 -20.08 1.66
C MET A 3 -2.81 -21.01 0.52
N LEU A 4 -4.07 -20.93 0.11
CA LEU A 4 -4.63 -21.75 -0.95
C LEU A 4 -4.01 -21.42 -2.32
N PHE A 5 -3.82 -20.13 -2.61
CA PHE A 5 -3.35 -19.66 -3.91
C PHE A 5 -1.83 -19.47 -3.97
N ASN A 6 -1.14 -19.35 -2.84
CA ASN A 6 0.29 -19.05 -2.78
C ASN A 6 1.19 -20.04 -3.52
N PRO A 7 0.95 -21.38 -3.48
CA PRO A 7 1.76 -22.34 -4.22
C PRO A 7 1.84 -22.05 -5.73
N THR A 8 0.73 -21.57 -6.31
CA THR A 8 0.62 -21.30 -7.74
C THR A 8 0.96 -19.85 -8.09
N LEU A 9 0.51 -18.89 -7.28
CA LEU A 9 0.60 -17.46 -7.62
C LEU A 9 1.82 -16.76 -7.02
N LYS A 10 2.49 -17.38 -6.05
CA LYS A 10 3.62 -16.79 -5.31
C LYS A 10 3.29 -15.38 -4.82
N LEU A 11 2.21 -15.30 -4.06
CA LEU A 11 1.65 -14.05 -3.56
C LEU A 11 2.53 -13.43 -2.47
N VAL A 12 3.05 -14.28 -1.58
CA VAL A 12 3.95 -13.93 -0.47
C VAL A 12 5.07 -14.97 -0.35
N GLY A 13 6.17 -14.62 0.30
CA GLY A 13 7.32 -15.50 0.50
C GLY A 13 7.08 -16.62 1.52
N GLU A 14 6.24 -16.34 2.49
CA GLU A 14 5.94 -17.23 3.62
C GLU A 14 5.01 -18.37 3.20
N LYS A 15 5.23 -19.54 3.84
CA LYS A 15 4.42 -20.74 3.59
C LYS A 15 3.54 -21.10 4.79
N GLU A 16 3.98 -20.74 5.98
CA GLU A 16 3.28 -21.06 7.22
C GLU A 16 2.19 -20.02 7.51
N ARG A 17 1.06 -20.51 8.02
CA ARG A 17 -0.11 -19.69 8.31
C ARG A 17 0.21 -18.54 9.28
N ASP A 18 0.90 -18.84 10.36
CA ASP A 18 1.18 -17.87 11.41
C ASP A 18 2.13 -16.78 10.91
N GLU A 19 3.13 -17.13 10.10
CA GLU A 19 4.00 -16.14 9.46
C GLU A 19 3.22 -15.21 8.54
N ILE A 20 2.28 -15.74 7.75
CA ILE A 20 1.42 -14.93 6.88
C ILE A 20 0.56 -13.97 7.72
N ILE A 21 0.02 -14.44 8.85
CA ILE A 21 -0.76 -13.59 9.76
C ILE A 21 0.11 -12.47 10.32
N TYR A 22 1.25 -12.80 10.92
CA TYR A 22 2.10 -11.81 11.60
C TYR A 22 2.78 -10.85 10.63
N ARG A 23 3.42 -11.38 9.59
CA ARG A 23 4.25 -10.57 8.68
C ARG A 23 3.47 -9.83 7.60
N HIS A 24 2.22 -10.20 7.36
CA HIS A 24 1.44 -9.58 6.30
C HIS A 24 0.12 -8.98 6.78
N ILE A 25 -0.70 -9.74 7.48
CA ILE A 25 -2.02 -9.24 7.90
C ILE A 25 -1.87 -8.21 9.02
N LEU A 26 -1.17 -8.58 10.12
CA LEU A 26 -0.97 -7.67 11.24
C LEU A 26 -0.04 -6.50 10.90
N ASP A 27 0.99 -6.74 10.07
CA ASP A 27 1.84 -5.68 9.54
C ASP A 27 1.01 -4.65 8.74
N SER A 28 0.10 -5.11 7.88
CA SER A 28 -0.82 -4.21 7.16
C SER A 28 -1.77 -3.47 8.09
N ALA A 29 -2.23 -4.10 9.17
CA ALA A 29 -3.11 -3.51 10.16
C ALA A 29 -2.38 -2.53 11.10
N SER A 30 -1.05 -2.60 11.22
CA SER A 30 -0.26 -1.77 12.15
C SER A 30 -0.41 -0.27 11.91
N ALA A 31 -0.72 0.14 10.69
CA ALA A 31 -0.96 1.54 10.32
C ALA A 31 -2.39 2.03 10.64
N TYR A 32 -3.26 1.19 11.24
CA TYR A 32 -4.65 1.55 11.54
C TYR A 32 -4.80 2.90 12.28
N PRO A 33 -4.07 3.19 13.38
CA PRO A 33 -4.23 4.45 14.09
C PRO A 33 -3.90 5.66 13.21
N LEU A 34 -2.88 5.53 12.37
CA LEU A 34 -2.44 6.61 11.48
C LEU A 34 -3.46 6.84 10.36
N PHE A 35 -3.90 5.78 9.67
CA PHE A 35 -4.97 5.89 8.66
C PHE A 35 -6.24 6.49 9.25
N SER A 36 -6.63 6.08 10.45
CA SER A 36 -7.79 6.63 11.16
C SER A 36 -7.69 8.14 11.42
N SER A 37 -6.49 8.64 11.69
CA SER A 37 -6.26 10.06 11.99
C SER A 37 -6.11 10.93 10.73
N ILE A 38 -5.60 10.39 9.63
CA ILE A 38 -5.28 11.14 8.42
C ILE A 38 -6.43 11.08 7.41
N THR A 39 -7.01 9.88 7.18
CA THR A 39 -8.01 9.69 6.14
C THR A 39 -9.43 9.96 6.67
N LYS A 40 -10.28 10.52 5.82
CA LYS A 40 -11.66 10.87 6.17
C LYS A 40 -12.64 9.77 5.71
N THR A 41 -13.83 9.75 6.29
CA THR A 41 -14.96 8.97 5.77
C THR A 41 -15.18 9.28 4.29
N SER A 42 -15.48 8.26 3.51
CA SER A 42 -15.67 8.31 2.06
C SER A 42 -14.42 8.65 1.23
N SER A 43 -13.24 8.81 1.86
CA SER A 43 -11.99 8.96 1.09
C SER A 43 -11.76 7.79 0.15
N THR A 44 -11.15 8.10 -0.99
CA THR A 44 -10.67 7.11 -1.97
C THR A 44 -9.17 6.88 -1.80
N ILE A 45 -8.78 5.62 -1.60
CA ILE A 45 -7.39 5.22 -1.34
C ILE A 45 -6.98 4.18 -2.38
N ALA A 46 -5.95 4.50 -3.18
CA ALA A 46 -5.41 3.54 -4.13
C ALA A 46 -4.23 2.78 -3.53
N ASP A 47 -4.29 1.43 -3.53
CA ASP A 47 -3.18 0.56 -3.15
C ASP A 47 -2.40 0.16 -4.40
N LEU A 48 -1.20 0.72 -4.54
CA LEU A 48 -0.38 0.61 -5.75
C LEU A 48 0.53 -0.62 -5.70
N GLY A 49 0.36 -1.50 -6.68
CA GLY A 49 1.06 -2.78 -6.71
C GLY A 49 0.60 -3.71 -5.60
N THR A 50 -0.70 -3.77 -5.37
CA THR A 50 -1.35 -4.42 -4.22
C THR A 50 -0.98 -5.91 -4.03
N GLY A 51 -0.56 -6.61 -5.08
CA GLY A 51 -0.09 -7.99 -5.02
C GLY A 51 -1.11 -8.98 -4.44
N ALA A 52 -0.86 -9.41 -3.21
CA ALA A 52 -1.77 -10.27 -2.44
C ALA A 52 -2.96 -9.49 -1.82
N GLY A 53 -3.19 -8.25 -2.21
CA GLY A 53 -4.18 -7.39 -1.58
C GLY A 53 -3.67 -6.73 -0.28
N LEU A 54 -2.38 -6.51 -0.18
CA LEU A 54 -1.74 -6.05 1.05
C LEU A 54 -0.95 -4.75 0.82
N PRO A 55 -1.33 -3.67 1.48
CA PRO A 55 -2.20 -3.58 2.65
C PRO A 55 -3.70 -3.41 2.34
N GLY A 56 -4.09 -3.15 1.08
CA GLY A 56 -5.40 -2.62 0.70
C GLY A 56 -6.59 -3.45 1.17
N VAL A 57 -6.58 -4.78 1.05
CA VAL A 57 -7.69 -5.64 1.55
C VAL A 57 -7.84 -5.53 3.06
N VAL A 58 -6.72 -5.54 3.80
CA VAL A 58 -6.76 -5.44 5.26
C VAL A 58 -7.32 -4.07 5.70
N LEU A 59 -6.86 -3.01 5.04
CA LEU A 59 -7.37 -1.66 5.29
C LEU A 59 -8.85 -1.53 4.92
N ALA A 60 -9.29 -2.12 3.81
CA ALA A 60 -10.70 -2.10 3.42
C ALA A 60 -11.63 -2.80 4.43
N ILE A 61 -11.14 -3.87 5.08
CA ILE A 61 -11.87 -4.54 6.17
C ILE A 61 -11.95 -3.64 7.41
N LEU A 62 -10.85 -2.96 7.76
CA LEU A 62 -10.75 -2.12 8.94
C LEU A 62 -11.49 -0.78 8.80
N PHE A 63 -11.65 -0.30 7.56
CA PHE A 63 -12.27 0.98 7.22
C PHE A 63 -13.40 0.78 6.20
N PRO A 64 -14.54 0.20 6.61
CA PRO A 64 -15.67 -0.06 5.70
C PRO A 64 -16.35 1.21 5.17
N ASP A 65 -16.08 2.35 5.78
CA ASP A 65 -16.58 3.68 5.42
C ASP A 65 -15.68 4.44 4.44
N ARG A 66 -14.61 3.82 3.93
CA ARG A 66 -13.68 4.37 2.92
C ARG A 66 -13.65 3.48 1.69
N ASN A 67 -13.28 4.05 0.55
CA ASN A 67 -13.23 3.34 -0.72
C ASN A 67 -11.77 2.97 -1.06
N PHE A 68 -11.52 1.72 -1.40
CA PHE A 68 -10.20 1.22 -1.77
C PHE A 68 -10.16 0.77 -3.21
N VAL A 69 -9.15 1.22 -3.95
CA VAL A 69 -8.88 0.80 -5.32
C VAL A 69 -7.57 0.01 -5.34
N LEU A 70 -7.67 -1.30 -5.56
CA LEU A 70 -6.52 -2.21 -5.59
C LEU A 70 -5.98 -2.28 -7.01
N ILE A 71 -4.76 -1.80 -7.24
CA ILE A 71 -4.14 -1.70 -8.56
C ILE A 71 -2.97 -2.69 -8.65
N ASP A 72 -3.04 -3.61 -9.62
CA ASP A 72 -1.91 -4.50 -9.98
C ASP A 72 -1.98 -4.81 -11.48
N ARG A 73 -0.81 -4.88 -12.12
CA ARG A 73 -0.71 -5.19 -13.56
C ARG A 73 -0.78 -6.68 -13.88
N MET A 74 -0.61 -7.54 -12.87
CA MET A 74 -0.54 -9.00 -13.09
C MET A 74 -1.93 -9.62 -13.09
N THR A 75 -2.46 -9.96 -14.24
CA THR A 75 -3.81 -10.54 -14.44
C THR A 75 -4.09 -11.74 -13.53
N ARG A 76 -3.11 -12.61 -13.27
CA ARG A 76 -3.28 -13.75 -12.35
C ARG A 76 -3.57 -13.33 -10.91
N ARG A 77 -2.99 -12.21 -10.44
CA ARG A 77 -3.28 -11.64 -9.11
C ARG A 77 -4.67 -11.01 -9.06
N ILE A 78 -5.10 -10.40 -10.15
CA ILE A 78 -6.45 -9.83 -10.27
C ILE A 78 -7.53 -10.90 -10.06
N GLY A 79 -7.36 -12.10 -10.62
CA GLY A 79 -8.27 -13.23 -10.37
C GLY A 79 -8.38 -13.59 -8.89
N PHE A 80 -7.24 -13.66 -8.20
CA PHE A 80 -7.18 -13.89 -6.76
C PHE A 80 -7.89 -12.77 -5.97
N LEU A 81 -7.60 -11.51 -6.27
CA LEU A 81 -8.21 -10.35 -5.60
C LEU A 81 -9.74 -10.34 -5.76
N ARG A 82 -10.25 -10.68 -6.94
CA ARG A 82 -11.69 -10.80 -7.19
C ARG A 82 -12.32 -11.91 -6.34
N ALA A 83 -11.66 -13.05 -6.21
CA ALA A 83 -12.12 -14.14 -5.36
C ALA A 83 -12.14 -13.73 -3.87
N VAL A 84 -11.11 -13.03 -3.39
CA VAL A 84 -11.04 -12.48 -2.02
C VAL A 84 -12.15 -11.46 -1.79
N LYS A 85 -12.31 -10.49 -2.71
CA LYS A 85 -13.38 -9.48 -2.64
C LYS A 85 -14.76 -10.12 -2.52
N ALA A 86 -15.07 -11.09 -3.37
CA ALA A 86 -16.34 -11.79 -3.36
C ALA A 86 -16.56 -12.57 -2.07
N LYS A 87 -15.54 -13.34 -1.63
CA LYS A 87 -15.62 -14.17 -0.42
C LYS A 87 -15.82 -13.35 0.86
N LEU A 88 -15.20 -12.18 0.94
CA LEU A 88 -15.29 -11.29 2.09
C LEU A 88 -16.40 -10.23 1.96
N ASN A 89 -17.14 -10.23 0.84
CA ASN A 89 -18.19 -9.25 0.53
C ASN A 89 -17.70 -7.79 0.70
N LEU A 90 -16.52 -7.47 0.16
CA LEU A 90 -15.92 -6.14 0.29
C LEU A 90 -16.57 -5.19 -0.74
N VAL A 91 -17.65 -4.56 -0.35
CA VAL A 91 -18.40 -3.62 -1.21
C VAL A 91 -17.66 -2.32 -1.49
N ASN A 92 -16.73 -1.96 -0.59
CA ASN A 92 -15.90 -0.76 -0.63
C ASN A 92 -14.56 -0.96 -1.37
N VAL A 93 -14.41 -2.05 -2.14
CA VAL A 93 -13.18 -2.35 -2.88
C VAL A 93 -13.46 -2.37 -4.38
N GLU A 94 -12.66 -1.65 -5.15
CA GLU A 94 -12.53 -1.78 -6.60
C GLU A 94 -11.20 -2.45 -6.96
N ILE A 95 -11.13 -3.15 -8.10
CA ILE A 95 -9.92 -3.85 -8.56
C ILE A 95 -9.60 -3.42 -9.98
N VAL A 96 -8.42 -2.83 -10.18
CA VAL A 96 -7.95 -2.29 -11.45
C VAL A 96 -6.74 -3.08 -11.94
N SER A 97 -6.85 -3.65 -13.16
CA SER A 97 -5.79 -4.42 -13.82
C SER A 97 -5.01 -3.51 -14.79
N LYS A 98 -4.07 -2.72 -14.26
CA LYS A 98 -3.25 -1.78 -15.06
C LYS A 98 -1.87 -1.61 -14.42
N ASP A 99 -0.88 -1.16 -15.19
CA ASP A 99 0.30 -0.53 -14.59
C ASP A 99 -0.10 0.85 -14.04
N ILE A 100 0.56 1.31 -12.99
CA ILE A 100 0.23 2.59 -12.33
C ILE A 100 0.35 3.79 -13.29
N SER A 101 1.28 3.73 -14.24
CA SER A 101 1.48 4.76 -15.27
C SER A 101 0.29 4.89 -16.26
N GLU A 102 -0.55 3.85 -16.35
CA GLU A 102 -1.74 3.83 -17.22
C GLU A 102 -3.00 4.30 -16.51
N VAL A 103 -2.95 4.48 -15.18
CA VAL A 103 -4.08 4.95 -14.37
C VAL A 103 -4.22 6.45 -14.52
N LYS A 104 -5.43 6.91 -14.82
CA LYS A 104 -5.74 8.34 -15.01
C LYS A 104 -6.69 8.89 -13.96
N ASP A 105 -7.20 8.01 -13.11
CA ASP A 105 -8.08 8.37 -12.01
C ASP A 105 -7.30 9.13 -10.94
N HIS A 106 -7.99 9.97 -10.17
CA HIS A 106 -7.42 10.68 -9.04
C HIS A 106 -8.03 10.16 -7.75
N PHE A 107 -7.19 10.05 -6.72
CA PHE A 107 -7.53 9.54 -5.41
C PHE A 107 -7.19 10.57 -4.33
N ASP A 108 -7.80 10.46 -3.16
CA ASP A 108 -7.42 11.30 -2.02
C ASP A 108 -6.05 10.90 -1.48
N TYR A 109 -5.77 9.57 -1.48
CA TYR A 109 -4.52 9.01 -1.00
C TYR A 109 -4.04 7.87 -1.89
N VAL A 110 -2.71 7.72 -1.97
CA VAL A 110 -2.10 6.47 -2.42
C VAL A 110 -1.42 5.77 -1.27
N THR A 111 -1.45 4.45 -1.28
CA THR A 111 -0.68 3.61 -0.36
C THR A 111 0.08 2.55 -1.13
N SER A 112 1.14 2.03 -0.56
CA SER A 112 1.85 0.86 -1.09
C SER A 112 2.69 0.20 -0.01
N ARG A 113 2.97 -1.10 -0.20
CA ARG A 113 3.88 -1.88 0.64
C ARG A 113 4.79 -2.73 -0.22
N ALA A 114 6.12 -2.64 0.00
CA ALA A 114 7.13 -3.43 -0.73
C ALA A 114 6.95 -3.38 -2.27
N PHE A 115 6.66 -2.20 -2.81
CA PHE A 115 6.37 -2.02 -4.23
C PHE A 115 7.65 -1.75 -5.03
N ARG A 116 7.95 -0.52 -5.36
CA ARG A 116 9.16 -0.08 -6.10
C ARG A 116 9.87 1.00 -5.28
N PRO A 117 11.17 1.30 -5.55
CA PRO A 117 11.82 2.50 -5.00
C PRO A 117 10.99 3.76 -5.29
N LEU A 118 10.97 4.70 -4.36
CA LEU A 118 10.19 5.95 -4.53
C LEU A 118 10.63 6.73 -5.75
N SER A 119 11.92 6.79 -6.04
CA SER A 119 12.48 7.43 -7.23
C SER A 119 11.89 6.93 -8.55
N ALA A 120 11.49 5.66 -8.59
CA ALA A 120 10.91 5.03 -9.78
C ALA A 120 9.40 5.27 -9.96
N VAL A 121 8.69 5.73 -8.92
CA VAL A 121 7.22 5.81 -8.94
C VAL A 121 6.65 7.13 -8.42
N ALA A 122 7.49 8.03 -7.91
CA ALA A 122 7.05 9.29 -7.31
C ALA A 122 6.22 10.15 -8.28
N GLU A 123 6.61 10.21 -9.55
CA GLU A 123 5.88 10.97 -10.56
C GLU A 123 4.47 10.42 -10.79
N ASP A 124 4.34 9.09 -10.88
CA ASP A 124 3.03 8.45 -11.03
C ASP A 124 2.18 8.63 -9.77
N MET A 125 2.76 8.42 -8.58
CA MET A 125 2.07 8.64 -7.31
C MET A 125 1.56 10.08 -7.18
N MET A 126 2.40 11.07 -7.51
CA MET A 126 2.05 12.48 -7.45
C MET A 126 0.92 12.86 -8.42
N LYS A 127 0.85 12.22 -9.60
CA LYS A 127 -0.26 12.39 -10.54
C LYS A 127 -1.57 11.78 -10.02
N LEU A 128 -1.47 10.71 -9.25
CA LEU A 128 -2.63 9.95 -8.77
C LEU A 128 -3.24 10.53 -7.49
N ALA A 129 -2.45 11.10 -6.58
CA ALA A 129 -2.96 11.65 -5.32
C ALA A 129 -2.06 12.75 -4.75
N PRO A 130 -2.64 13.72 -4.00
CA PRO A 130 -1.89 14.75 -3.30
C PRO A 130 -1.11 14.21 -2.09
N GLU A 131 -1.50 13.06 -1.56
CA GLU A 131 -0.91 12.47 -0.36
C GLU A 131 -0.60 10.97 -0.54
N ALA A 132 0.53 10.54 0.02
CA ALA A 132 0.94 9.14 0.04
C ALA A 132 1.17 8.64 1.48
N ILE A 133 0.67 7.46 1.81
CA ILE A 133 0.84 6.78 3.09
C ILE A 133 1.52 5.44 2.82
N LEU A 134 2.84 5.37 3.03
CA LEU A 134 3.68 4.30 2.50
C LEU A 134 4.27 3.43 3.61
N TYR A 135 4.12 2.11 3.47
CA TYR A 135 4.76 1.13 4.36
C TYR A 135 6.22 0.95 3.99
N LYS A 136 7.10 1.24 4.92
CA LYS A 136 8.55 1.21 4.74
C LYS A 136 9.26 0.46 5.87
N GLY A 137 10.53 0.14 5.64
CA GLY A 137 11.40 -0.51 6.61
C GLY A 137 12.07 0.48 7.56
N THR A 138 13.41 0.47 7.59
CA THR A 138 14.21 1.26 8.51
C THR A 138 14.15 2.76 8.20
N LYS A 139 14.25 3.57 9.25
CA LYS A 139 14.30 5.03 9.12
C LYS A 139 15.44 5.48 8.21
N LYS A 140 16.62 4.84 8.31
CA LYS A 140 17.77 5.15 7.46
C LYS A 140 17.46 4.98 5.97
N ALA A 141 16.85 3.84 5.58
CA ALA A 141 16.49 3.61 4.18
C ALA A 141 15.44 4.60 3.67
N ILE A 142 14.55 5.05 4.54
CA ILE A 142 13.54 6.07 4.21
C ILE A 142 14.22 7.42 3.97
N GLU A 143 15.14 7.82 4.83
CA GLU A 143 15.88 9.09 4.70
C GLU A 143 16.69 9.10 3.39
N GLU A 144 17.33 7.99 3.03
CA GLU A 144 18.04 7.83 1.75
C GLU A 144 17.09 8.00 0.55
N GLU A 145 15.92 7.37 0.56
CA GLU A 145 14.92 7.54 -0.51
C GLU A 145 14.35 8.98 -0.59
N ILE A 146 14.16 9.63 0.56
CA ILE A 146 13.70 11.02 0.64
C ILE A 146 14.75 11.98 0.04
N ASP A 147 16.01 11.79 0.35
CA ASP A 147 17.09 12.62 -0.16
C ASP A 147 17.28 12.41 -1.67
N GLU A 148 17.19 11.16 -2.15
CA GLU A 148 17.17 10.86 -3.58
C GLU A 148 16.05 11.61 -4.32
N LEU A 149 14.83 11.66 -3.75
CA LEU A 149 13.72 12.41 -4.35
C LEU A 149 13.99 13.91 -4.41
N LYS A 150 14.58 14.50 -3.37
CA LYS A 150 14.96 15.92 -3.36
C LYS A 150 16.02 16.22 -4.44
N ASP A 151 17.03 15.34 -4.57
CA ASP A 151 18.07 15.46 -5.59
C ASP A 151 17.50 15.36 -7.02
N MET A 152 16.40 14.61 -7.19
CA MET A 152 15.64 14.54 -8.45
C MET A 152 14.73 15.77 -8.70
N GLY A 153 14.75 16.77 -7.84
CA GLY A 153 13.99 18.02 -7.97
C GLY A 153 12.56 17.95 -7.40
N TYR A 154 12.23 16.94 -6.60
CA TYR A 154 10.94 16.91 -5.91
C TYR A 154 10.96 17.75 -4.64
N SER A 155 9.89 18.49 -4.42
CA SER A 155 9.62 19.26 -3.20
C SER A 155 8.35 18.74 -2.55
N PHE A 156 8.40 18.40 -1.25
CA PHE A 156 7.30 17.82 -0.49
C PHE A 156 7.54 17.99 1.01
N SER A 157 6.51 17.79 1.81
CA SER A 157 6.67 17.52 3.25
C SER A 157 6.53 16.03 3.53
N SER A 158 7.30 15.54 4.48
CA SER A 158 7.27 14.13 4.88
C SER A 158 7.32 13.97 6.39
N SER A 159 6.63 12.96 6.89
CA SER A 159 6.66 12.56 8.31
C SER A 159 6.82 11.05 8.39
N ILE A 160 7.65 10.60 9.33
CA ILE A 160 7.94 9.18 9.56
C ILE A 160 7.33 8.78 10.89
N TYR A 161 6.49 7.75 10.87
CA TYR A 161 5.80 7.23 12.04
C TYR A 161 6.23 5.79 12.29
N PRO A 162 6.90 5.49 13.41
CA PRO A 162 7.21 4.12 13.77
C PRO A 162 5.91 3.36 14.08
N VAL A 163 5.81 2.14 13.58
CA VAL A 163 4.69 1.25 13.85
C VAL A 163 5.16 -0.06 14.45
N PHE A 164 4.28 -0.76 15.16
CA PHE A 164 4.63 -2.01 15.79
C PHE A 164 4.87 -3.10 14.74
N SER A 165 6.02 -3.78 14.85
CA SER A 165 6.36 -4.90 13.97
C SER A 165 5.94 -6.21 14.63
N PHE A 166 5.00 -6.92 14.01
CA PHE A 166 4.53 -8.23 14.45
C PHE A 166 5.42 -9.33 13.88
N GLY A 167 6.13 -10.07 14.77
CA GLY A 167 6.86 -11.29 14.37
C GLY A 167 8.15 -11.08 13.57
N GLU A 168 8.63 -9.86 13.37
CA GLU A 168 9.91 -9.57 12.73
C GLU A 168 10.89 -8.88 13.67
N LYS A 169 12.17 -9.26 13.56
CA LYS A 169 13.29 -8.50 14.11
C LYS A 169 13.63 -7.37 13.13
N GLY A 170 12.80 -6.33 13.06
CA GLY A 170 13.07 -5.22 12.14
C GLY A 170 12.19 -4.01 12.41
N GLU A 171 12.75 -2.87 12.10
CA GLU A 171 12.06 -1.60 12.19
C GLU A 171 10.98 -1.51 11.10
N ARG A 172 9.81 -1.01 11.47
CA ARG A 172 8.70 -0.72 10.56
C ARG A 172 8.25 0.71 10.74
N ASN A 173 8.08 1.39 9.63
CA ASN A 173 7.63 2.77 9.62
C ASN A 173 6.57 2.98 8.55
N ILE A 174 5.69 3.93 8.81
CA ILE A 174 4.83 4.52 7.79
C ILE A 174 5.38 5.90 7.46
N VAL A 175 5.56 6.17 6.17
CA VAL A 175 5.93 7.48 5.67
C VAL A 175 4.71 8.15 5.08
N VAL A 176 4.40 9.34 5.57
CA VAL A 176 3.37 10.20 4.98
C VAL A 176 4.08 11.27 4.17
N ILE A 177 3.77 11.36 2.88
CA ILE A 177 4.25 12.42 1.98
C ILE A 177 3.05 13.22 1.54
N ASN A 178 3.14 14.54 1.62
CA ASN A 178 2.10 15.45 1.17
C ASN A 178 2.68 16.71 0.51
N SER A 179 1.81 17.45 -0.18
CA SER A 179 2.18 18.69 -0.85
C SER A 179 3.34 18.54 -1.84
N TRP A 180 3.48 17.37 -2.44
CA TRP A 180 4.58 17.11 -3.36
C TRP A 180 4.36 17.75 -4.74
N ARG A 181 5.46 18.21 -5.32
CA ARG A 181 5.55 18.82 -6.64
C ARG A 181 6.95 18.59 -7.21
N LYS A 182 7.06 18.60 -8.50
CA LYS A 182 8.34 18.56 -9.21
C LYS A 182 8.63 19.94 -9.78
N ALA A 183 9.87 20.41 -9.61
CA ALA A 183 10.35 21.66 -10.19
C ALA A 183 10.40 21.59 -11.73
#